data_139f8509253465a505b4ecc92bba9dd9
#
_entry.id   139f8509253465a505b4ecc92bba9dd9
#
_cell.length_a   1.000
_cell.length_b   1.000
_cell.length_c   1.000
_cell.angle_alpha   90.00
_cell.angle_beta   90.00
_cell.angle_gamma   90.00
#
_symmetry.space_group_name_H-M   'P 1'
#
loop_
_entity.id
_entity.type
_entity.pdbx_description
1 polymer ?
#
loop_
_entity_poly.entity_id
_entity_poly.type
_entity_poly.pdbx_seq_one_letter_code
_entity_poly.pdbx_strand_id
1 'polypeptide(L)'
;VAGHDRTGEIEPACLKQSSLTLLADPQWQPYVVFPGAFAEPARVVHEVAHPSTDVRPLFILLDGTWDEARKMFRKSPYLQRFPVLSLQPEHLSRYRLRRAQHEAHLCTAEVGAMCLDLAHEPLAASTLDAYLDVYTHRYLKAKQQLPVDVDDAVHQRLRELVP
;
A
#
# COMPACT_ATOMS: atom_id res chain seq x y z
N VAL A 1 -2.60 -18.50 -14.67
CA VAL A 1 -1.82 -17.53 -15.45
C VAL A 1 -2.82 -16.54 -16.01
N ALA A 2 -2.86 -15.34 -15.44
CA ALA A 2 -3.71 -14.27 -15.92
C ALA A 2 -3.27 -13.89 -17.34
N GLY A 3 -4.20 -13.91 -18.28
CA GLY A 3 -3.95 -13.44 -19.62
C GLY A 3 -3.67 -11.94 -19.58
N HIS A 4 -2.49 -11.53 -19.98
CA HIS A 4 -2.20 -10.14 -20.29
C HIS A 4 -2.54 -9.91 -21.73
N ASP A 5 -3.27 -8.83 -22.00
CA ASP A 5 -3.38 -8.36 -23.38
C ASP A 5 -2.04 -7.71 -23.82
N ARG A 6 -1.97 -7.27 -25.05
CA ARG A 6 -0.76 -6.63 -25.62
C ARG A 6 -0.44 -5.27 -24.98
N THR A 7 -1.34 -4.69 -24.18
CA THR A 7 -1.16 -3.41 -23.47
C THR A 7 -0.71 -3.62 -22.03
N GLY A 8 -0.70 -4.86 -21.54
CA GLY A 8 -0.36 -5.19 -20.16
C GLY A 8 -1.51 -4.97 -19.19
N GLU A 9 -2.70 -4.67 -19.67
CA GLU A 9 -3.89 -4.56 -18.83
C GLU A 9 -4.40 -5.96 -18.45
N ILE A 10 -4.71 -6.15 -17.16
CA ILE A 10 -5.34 -7.37 -16.65
C ILE A 10 -6.84 -7.22 -16.83
N GLU A 11 -7.49 -8.20 -17.46
CA GLU A 11 -8.94 -8.17 -17.61
C GLU A 11 -9.64 -8.03 -16.25
N PRO A 12 -10.60 -7.08 -16.11
CA PRO A 12 -11.27 -6.81 -14.83
C PRO A 12 -11.96 -8.04 -14.23
N ALA A 13 -12.47 -8.94 -15.06
CA ALA A 13 -13.07 -10.20 -14.61
C ALA A 13 -12.05 -11.16 -13.99
N CYS A 14 -10.83 -11.21 -14.54
CA CYS A 14 -9.74 -12.05 -14.05
C CYS A 14 -9.20 -11.53 -12.70
N LEU A 15 -9.07 -10.22 -12.55
CA LEU A 15 -8.70 -9.58 -11.28
C LEU A 15 -9.71 -9.86 -10.19
N LYS A 16 -10.99 -9.72 -10.50
CA LYS A 16 -12.08 -9.95 -9.54
C LYS A 16 -12.10 -11.40 -9.03
N GLN A 17 -11.94 -12.36 -9.92
CA GLN A 17 -11.92 -13.79 -9.56
C GLN A 17 -10.69 -14.12 -8.71
N SER A 18 -9.52 -13.68 -9.11
CA SER A 18 -8.27 -13.88 -8.37
C SER A 18 -8.32 -13.28 -6.97
N SER A 19 -8.87 -12.05 -6.85
CA SER A 19 -9.02 -11.39 -5.55
C SER A 19 -9.98 -12.14 -4.63
N LEU A 20 -11.12 -12.62 -5.13
CA LEU A 20 -12.08 -13.37 -4.32
C LEU A 20 -11.51 -14.72 -3.84
N THR A 21 -10.75 -15.41 -4.68
CA THR A 21 -10.07 -16.66 -4.32
C THR A 21 -9.05 -16.42 -3.21
N LEU A 22 -8.22 -15.38 -3.36
CA LEU A 22 -7.22 -15.01 -2.35
C LEU A 22 -7.85 -14.66 -1.01
N LEU A 23 -8.97 -13.89 -1.04
CA LEU A 23 -9.68 -13.47 0.16
C LEU A 23 -10.42 -14.60 0.88
N ALA A 24 -10.62 -15.75 0.21
CA ALA A 24 -11.27 -16.94 0.76
C ALA A 24 -10.26 -17.98 1.28
N ASP A 25 -8.98 -17.81 0.98
CA ASP A 25 -7.92 -18.75 1.38
C ASP A 25 -7.62 -18.61 2.88
N PRO A 26 -7.76 -19.68 3.68
CA PRO A 26 -7.62 -19.65 5.13
C PRO A 26 -6.21 -19.35 5.62
N GLN A 27 -5.18 -19.41 4.77
CA GLN A 27 -3.82 -18.99 5.12
C GLN A 27 -3.69 -17.46 5.32
N TRP A 28 -4.70 -16.69 4.89
CA TRP A 28 -4.68 -15.23 4.96
C TRP A 28 -5.73 -14.69 5.92
N GLN A 29 -5.32 -13.72 6.73
CA GLN A 29 -6.23 -12.85 7.48
C GLN A 29 -6.33 -11.49 6.76
N PRO A 30 -7.43 -11.22 6.02
CA PRO A 30 -7.57 -9.97 5.30
C PRO A 30 -7.88 -8.78 6.22
N TYR A 31 -7.24 -7.64 5.93
CA TYR A 31 -7.49 -6.33 6.53
C TYR A 31 -7.71 -5.30 5.43
N VAL A 32 -8.81 -4.56 5.48
CA VAL A 32 -9.02 -3.40 4.59
C VAL A 32 -8.31 -2.20 5.20
N VAL A 33 -7.32 -1.66 4.53
CA VAL A 33 -6.58 -0.50 5.03
C VAL A 33 -7.31 0.76 4.62
N PHE A 34 -7.97 1.40 5.60
CA PHE A 34 -8.75 2.63 5.37
C PHE A 34 -8.93 3.40 6.69
N PRO A 35 -9.11 4.73 6.66
CA PRO A 35 -9.34 5.48 7.89
C PRO A 35 -10.60 5.04 8.63
N GLY A 36 -10.47 4.76 9.92
CA GLY A 36 -11.53 4.22 10.77
C GLY A 36 -12.77 5.10 10.86
N ALA A 37 -12.64 6.43 10.67
CA ALA A 37 -13.76 7.36 10.64
C ALA A 37 -14.83 7.05 9.56
N PHE A 38 -14.50 6.21 8.57
CA PHE A 38 -15.40 5.81 7.49
C PHE A 38 -15.98 4.40 7.67
N ALA A 39 -15.60 3.70 8.74
CA ALA A 39 -16.02 2.34 9.03
C ALA A 39 -16.90 2.27 10.29
N GLU A 40 -17.65 1.19 10.43
CA GLU A 40 -18.34 0.91 11.68
C GLU A 40 -17.31 0.69 12.81
N PRO A 41 -17.49 1.29 13.99
CA PRO A 41 -16.52 1.23 15.09
C PRO A 41 -16.11 -0.21 15.46
N ALA A 42 -17.06 -1.14 15.43
CA ALA A 42 -16.81 -2.55 15.75
C ALA A 42 -15.86 -3.27 14.78
N ARG A 43 -15.63 -2.72 13.61
CA ARG A 43 -14.72 -3.26 12.59
C ARG A 43 -13.33 -2.65 12.63
N VAL A 44 -13.17 -1.52 13.33
CA VAL A 44 -11.92 -0.76 13.32
C VAL A 44 -10.91 -1.45 14.23
N VAL A 45 -9.73 -1.72 13.68
CA VAL A 45 -8.57 -2.24 14.39
C VAL A 45 -7.36 -1.35 14.13
N HIS A 46 -6.44 -1.28 15.08
CA HIS A 46 -5.21 -0.47 15.00
C HIS A 46 -3.95 -1.34 14.97
N GLU A 47 -4.12 -2.62 15.22
CA GLU A 47 -3.06 -3.61 15.27
C GLU A 47 -3.41 -4.80 14.38
N VAL A 48 -2.38 -5.49 13.93
CA VAL A 48 -2.50 -6.72 13.17
C VAL A 48 -2.31 -7.88 14.15
N ALA A 49 -3.17 -8.89 14.07
CA ALA A 49 -2.99 -10.10 14.87
C ALA A 49 -1.60 -10.68 14.58
N HIS A 50 -0.88 -11.06 15.63
CA HIS A 50 0.43 -11.68 15.48
C HIS A 50 0.34 -12.86 14.51
N PRO A 51 1.21 -12.91 13.49
CA PRO A 51 1.22 -14.04 12.57
C PRO A 51 1.41 -15.31 13.40
N SER A 52 0.39 -16.17 13.40
CA SER A 52 0.61 -17.56 13.76
C SER A 52 1.37 -18.22 12.61
N THR A 53 2.03 -19.34 12.87
CA THR A 53 2.73 -20.09 11.82
C THR A 53 1.85 -20.45 10.63
N ASP A 54 0.53 -20.41 10.81
CA ASP A 54 -0.44 -20.90 9.84
C ASP A 54 -1.28 -19.78 9.17
N VAL A 55 -1.32 -18.56 9.72
CA VAL A 55 -2.14 -17.45 9.18
C VAL A 55 -1.30 -16.17 9.08
N ARG A 56 -1.27 -15.58 7.88
CA ARG A 56 -0.53 -14.37 7.58
C ARG A 56 -1.48 -13.19 7.30
N PRO A 57 -1.11 -11.95 7.65
CA PRO A 57 -1.92 -10.79 7.29
C PRO A 57 -1.94 -10.57 5.78
N LEU A 58 -3.11 -10.22 5.24
CA LEU A 58 -3.31 -9.81 3.86
C LEU A 58 -3.88 -8.39 3.84
N PHE A 59 -3.11 -7.42 3.38
CA PHE A 59 -3.53 -6.04 3.33
C PHE A 59 -4.22 -5.70 2.01
N ILE A 60 -5.43 -5.15 2.10
CA ILE A 60 -6.23 -4.70 0.96
C ILE A 60 -6.10 -3.20 0.87
N LEU A 61 -5.26 -2.72 -0.05
CA LEU A 61 -5.04 -1.31 -0.32
C LEU A 61 -5.98 -0.85 -1.45
N LEU A 62 -6.66 0.27 -1.24
CA LEU A 62 -7.54 0.88 -2.24
C LEU A 62 -6.77 1.97 -2.99
N ASP A 63 -6.18 1.60 -4.13
CA ASP A 63 -5.35 2.52 -4.91
C ASP A 63 -6.20 3.41 -5.83
N GLY A 64 -6.00 4.71 -5.74
CA GLY A 64 -6.73 5.72 -6.50
C GLY A 64 -6.62 7.11 -5.86
N THR A 65 -7.37 8.06 -6.40
CA THR A 65 -7.62 9.33 -5.72
C THR A 65 -8.44 9.10 -4.45
N TRP A 66 -8.43 10.06 -3.53
CA TRP A 66 -9.20 9.94 -2.30
C TRP A 66 -10.69 9.65 -2.54
N ASP A 67 -11.31 10.34 -3.50
CA ASP A 67 -12.72 10.14 -3.84
C ASP A 67 -12.99 8.77 -4.47
N GLU A 68 -12.06 8.26 -5.28
CA GLU A 68 -12.14 6.92 -5.84
C GLU A 68 -11.99 5.85 -4.76
N ALA A 69 -11.01 5.98 -3.87
CA ALA A 69 -10.80 5.06 -2.76
C ALA A 69 -12.02 5.01 -1.83
N ARG A 70 -12.62 6.17 -1.48
CA ARG A 70 -13.87 6.25 -0.72
C ARG A 70 -15.03 5.57 -1.45
N LYS A 71 -15.12 5.76 -2.77
CA LYS A 71 -16.15 5.12 -3.58
C LYS A 71 -15.96 3.60 -3.62
N MET A 72 -14.73 3.12 -3.79
CA MET A 72 -14.40 1.70 -3.73
C MET A 72 -14.76 1.10 -2.37
N PHE A 73 -14.34 1.72 -1.28
CA PHE A 73 -14.66 1.27 0.09
C PHE A 73 -16.15 1.10 0.31
N ARG A 74 -16.96 2.10 -0.09
CA ARG A 74 -18.40 2.11 0.10
C ARG A 74 -19.15 1.15 -0.83
N LYS A 75 -18.65 0.99 -2.09
CA LYS A 75 -19.35 0.22 -3.14
C LYS A 75 -18.86 -1.21 -3.31
N SER A 76 -18.00 -1.71 -2.42
CA SER A 76 -17.49 -3.07 -2.44
C SER A 76 -18.04 -3.89 -1.26
N PRO A 77 -19.27 -4.43 -1.34
CA PRO A 77 -19.93 -5.12 -0.22
C PRO A 77 -19.11 -6.30 0.32
N TYR A 78 -18.32 -6.97 -0.55
CA TYR A 78 -17.48 -8.09 -0.15
C TYR A 78 -16.36 -7.71 0.83
N LEU A 79 -15.99 -6.41 0.91
CA LEU A 79 -15.02 -5.90 1.89
C LEU A 79 -15.62 -5.66 3.27
N GLN A 80 -16.97 -5.62 3.38
CA GLN A 80 -17.64 -5.28 4.64
C GLN A 80 -17.46 -6.35 5.74
N ARG A 81 -17.13 -7.58 5.37
CA ARG A 81 -16.89 -8.69 6.31
C ARG A 81 -15.52 -8.65 6.97
N PHE A 82 -14.58 -7.84 6.48
CA PHE A 82 -13.22 -7.79 6.99
C PHE A 82 -13.01 -6.64 7.98
N PRO A 83 -12.10 -6.78 8.95
CA PRO A 83 -11.69 -5.69 9.81
C PRO A 83 -11.08 -4.55 8.98
N VAL A 84 -11.23 -3.34 9.48
CA VAL A 84 -10.68 -2.12 8.89
C VAL A 84 -9.47 -1.70 9.71
N LEU A 85 -8.28 -1.88 9.15
CA LEU A 85 -7.04 -1.42 9.75
C LEU A 85 -6.91 0.08 9.54
N SER A 86 -7.07 0.83 10.63
CA SER A 86 -6.93 2.28 10.65
C SER A 86 -5.53 2.66 11.11
N LEU A 87 -4.67 2.98 10.16
CA LEU A 87 -3.30 3.44 10.45
C LEU A 87 -3.34 4.81 11.13
N GLN A 88 -2.46 5.00 12.09
CA GLN A 88 -2.20 6.29 12.73
C GLN A 88 -0.79 6.75 12.30
N PRO A 89 -0.66 7.53 11.24
CA PRO A 89 0.64 7.99 10.81
C PRO A 89 1.21 8.97 11.84
N GLU A 90 2.37 8.65 12.39
CA GLU A 90 3.09 9.53 13.32
C GLU A 90 3.72 10.73 12.60
N HIS A 91 3.88 10.62 11.28
CA HIS A 91 4.52 11.62 10.45
C HIS A 91 3.67 11.98 9.23
N LEU A 92 3.83 13.22 8.75
CA LEU A 92 3.22 13.69 7.50
C LEU A 92 3.83 12.95 6.31
N SER A 93 3.03 12.76 5.25
CA SER A 93 3.50 12.15 4.01
C SER A 93 4.72 12.86 3.43
N ARG A 94 5.75 12.08 3.07
CA ARG A 94 6.95 12.54 2.37
C ARG A 94 6.81 12.53 0.86
N TYR A 95 5.71 12.00 0.34
CA TYR A 95 5.47 11.85 -1.08
C TYR A 95 5.12 13.20 -1.75
N ARG A 96 6.08 13.78 -2.45
CA ARG A 96 5.99 15.13 -3.05
C ARG A 96 5.43 15.18 -4.47
N LEU A 97 5.04 14.05 -5.04
CA LEU A 97 4.62 13.98 -6.45
C LEU A 97 3.14 14.28 -6.67
N ARG A 98 2.31 14.24 -5.62
CA ARG A 98 0.93 14.71 -5.67
C ARG A 98 0.86 16.19 -5.26
N ARG A 99 -0.01 16.95 -5.93
CA ARG A 99 -0.53 18.20 -5.36
C ARG A 99 -1.48 17.78 -4.24
N ALA A 100 -0.95 17.57 -3.06
CA ALA A 100 -1.74 17.21 -1.91
C ALA A 100 -2.70 18.35 -1.59
N GLN A 101 -3.99 18.12 -1.69
CA GLN A 101 -5.01 19.02 -1.15
C GLN A 101 -4.98 19.04 0.38
N HIS A 102 -4.39 18.02 1.01
CA HIS A 102 -4.17 17.92 2.45
C HIS A 102 -2.85 17.19 2.71
N GLU A 103 -1.97 17.79 3.50
CA GLU A 103 -0.64 17.28 3.86
C GLU A 103 -0.68 15.97 4.68
N ALA A 104 -1.87 15.58 5.16
CA ALA A 104 -2.08 14.38 5.98
C ALA A 104 -2.36 13.08 5.19
N HIS A 105 -2.38 13.13 3.87
CA HIS A 105 -2.70 11.95 3.07
C HIS A 105 -1.44 11.24 2.61
N LEU A 106 -1.21 10.04 3.14
CA LEU A 106 -0.16 9.13 2.69
C LEU A 106 -0.44 8.63 1.26
N CYS A 107 0.62 8.36 0.50
CA CYS A 107 0.48 7.63 -0.75
C CYS A 107 0.38 6.12 -0.49
N THR A 108 -0.09 5.36 -1.49
CA THR A 108 -0.29 3.90 -1.37
C THR A 108 0.98 3.16 -0.95
N ALA A 109 2.16 3.59 -1.42
CA ALA A 109 3.43 2.97 -1.05
C ALA A 109 3.81 3.23 0.42
N GLU A 110 3.59 4.45 0.93
CA GLU A 110 3.78 4.76 2.36
C GLU A 110 2.85 3.92 3.24
N VAL A 111 1.57 3.80 2.85
CA VAL A 111 0.60 2.93 3.52
C VAL A 111 1.07 1.48 3.49
N GLY A 112 1.59 0.99 2.35
CA GLY A 112 2.14 -0.35 2.19
C GLY A 112 3.34 -0.61 3.11
N ALA A 113 4.27 0.34 3.24
CA ALA A 113 5.41 0.22 4.14
C ALA A 113 4.97 0.14 5.61
N MET A 114 3.99 0.96 6.03
CA MET A 114 3.43 0.87 7.38
C MET A 114 2.75 -0.48 7.65
N CYS A 115 2.05 -1.04 6.66
CA CYS A 115 1.43 -2.36 6.77
C CYS A 115 2.49 -3.46 6.95
N LEU A 116 3.60 -3.38 6.22
CA LEU A 116 4.72 -4.34 6.35
C LEU A 116 5.37 -4.25 7.74
N ASP A 117 5.53 -3.04 8.27
CA ASP A 117 6.08 -2.85 9.62
C ASP A 117 5.17 -3.46 10.68
N LEU A 118 3.84 -3.22 10.60
CA LEU A 118 2.85 -3.86 11.46
C LEU A 118 2.80 -5.39 11.31
N ALA A 119 3.19 -5.92 10.15
CA ALA A 119 3.31 -7.37 9.93
C ALA A 119 4.63 -7.96 10.45
N HIS A 120 5.44 -7.18 11.17
CA HIS A 120 6.77 -7.56 11.65
C HIS A 120 7.78 -7.88 10.53
N GLU A 121 7.65 -7.19 9.39
CA GLU A 121 8.56 -7.27 8.25
C GLU A 121 9.35 -5.94 8.07
N PRO A 122 10.15 -5.51 9.07
CA PRO A 122 10.76 -4.18 9.08
C PRO A 122 11.75 -3.97 7.93
N LEU A 123 12.43 -5.03 7.48
CA LEU A 123 13.34 -4.93 6.33
C LEU A 123 12.55 -4.64 5.04
N ALA A 124 11.44 -5.35 4.81
CA ALA A 124 10.58 -5.11 3.66
C ALA A 124 9.95 -3.71 3.70
N ALA A 125 9.51 -3.26 4.88
CA ALA A 125 9.00 -1.91 5.09
C ALA A 125 10.04 -0.83 4.75
N SER A 126 11.25 -0.97 5.29
CA SER A 126 12.35 -0.03 5.06
C SER A 126 12.81 -0.03 3.59
N THR A 127 12.81 -1.21 2.95
CA THR A 127 13.17 -1.34 1.53
C THR A 127 12.14 -0.64 0.62
N LEU A 128 10.84 -0.85 0.88
CA LEU A 128 9.77 -0.18 0.12
C LEU A 128 9.84 1.34 0.29
N ASP A 129 10.09 1.80 1.50
CA ASP A 129 10.24 3.22 1.82
C ASP A 129 11.45 3.85 1.10
N ALA A 130 12.61 3.18 1.13
CA ALA A 130 13.80 3.63 0.41
C ALA A 130 13.61 3.61 -1.11
N TYR A 131 12.89 2.63 -1.63
CA TYR A 131 12.53 2.58 -3.06
C TYR A 131 11.64 3.77 -3.47
N LEU A 132 10.67 4.12 -2.63
CA LEU A 132 9.82 5.30 -2.85
C LEU A 132 10.64 6.60 -2.86
N ASP A 133 11.63 6.73 -1.98
CA ASP A 133 12.55 7.86 -1.96
C ASP A 133 13.34 7.96 -3.28
N VAL A 134 13.91 6.86 -3.76
CA VAL A 134 14.62 6.79 -5.05
C VAL A 134 13.70 7.15 -6.21
N TYR A 135 12.48 6.57 -6.23
CA TYR A 135 11.50 6.85 -7.27
C TYR A 135 11.14 8.34 -7.31
N THR A 136 10.83 8.92 -6.15
CA THR A 136 10.48 10.34 -6.01
C THR A 136 11.63 11.25 -6.44
N HIS A 137 12.84 10.93 -6.01
CA HIS A 137 14.05 11.68 -6.37
C HIS A 137 14.29 11.67 -7.88
N ARG A 138 14.27 10.50 -8.50
CA ARG A 138 14.45 10.36 -9.95
C ARG A 138 13.37 11.08 -10.75
N TYR A 139 12.11 10.95 -10.34
CA TYR A 139 11.00 11.62 -11.01
C TYR A 139 11.13 13.14 -10.97
N LEU A 140 11.48 13.71 -9.81
CA LEU A 140 11.67 15.16 -9.65
C LEU A 140 12.87 15.66 -10.49
N LYS A 141 13.98 14.93 -10.50
CA LYS A 141 15.14 15.25 -11.34
C LYS A 141 14.78 15.21 -12.82
N ALA A 142 14.10 14.16 -13.28
CA ALA A 142 13.64 14.04 -14.66
C ALA A 142 12.71 15.20 -15.08
N LYS A 143 11.77 15.59 -14.19
CA LYS A 143 10.86 16.71 -14.44
C LYS A 143 11.61 18.03 -14.56
N GLN A 144 12.72 18.20 -13.87
CA GLN A 144 13.59 19.39 -13.91
C GLN A 144 14.70 19.27 -14.96
N GLN A 145 14.75 18.18 -15.73
CA GLN A 145 15.81 17.88 -16.71
C GLN A 145 17.22 17.88 -16.09
N LEU A 146 17.33 17.52 -14.82
CA LEU A 146 18.60 17.42 -14.11
C LEU A 146 19.19 16.00 -14.23
N PRO A 147 20.53 15.86 -14.25
CA PRO A 147 21.16 14.55 -14.24
C PRO A 147 20.85 13.80 -12.95
N VAL A 148 20.75 12.48 -13.07
CA VAL A 148 20.60 11.58 -11.90
C VAL A 148 21.99 11.11 -11.50
N ASP A 149 22.36 11.37 -10.25
CA ASP A 149 23.51 10.76 -9.61
C ASP A 149 23.04 9.45 -8.95
N VAL A 150 23.59 8.32 -9.41
CA VAL A 150 23.24 7.00 -8.88
C VAL A 150 24.00 6.68 -7.58
N ASP A 151 24.95 7.51 -7.22
CA ASP A 151 25.76 7.36 -6.00
C ASP A 151 25.34 8.33 -4.90
N ASP A 152 24.23 9.04 -5.08
CA ASP A 152 23.68 9.89 -4.04
C ASP A 152 23.15 9.08 -2.83
N ALA A 153 22.95 9.77 -1.71
CA ALA A 153 22.55 9.16 -0.43
C ALA A 153 21.25 8.34 -0.52
N VAL A 154 20.33 8.72 -1.42
CA VAL A 154 19.04 8.02 -1.58
C VAL A 154 19.25 6.65 -2.21
N HIS A 155 20.09 6.56 -3.25
CA HIS A 155 20.45 5.29 -3.88
C HIS A 155 21.34 4.43 -2.97
N GLN A 156 22.24 5.04 -2.20
CA GLN A 156 23.09 4.31 -1.23
C GLN A 156 22.23 3.63 -0.16
N ARG A 157 21.27 4.36 0.44
CA ARG A 157 20.33 3.79 1.42
C ARG A 157 19.59 2.57 0.87
N LEU A 158 19.11 2.61 -0.37
CA LEU A 158 18.42 1.46 -0.98
C LEU A 158 19.37 0.27 -1.17
N ARG A 159 20.60 0.51 -1.62
CA ARG A 159 21.59 -0.55 -1.80
C ARG A 159 22.02 -1.23 -0.49
N GLU A 160 22.02 -0.51 0.63
CA GLU A 160 22.32 -1.06 1.95
C GLU A 160 21.22 -1.99 2.48
N LEU A 161 19.97 -1.80 2.01
CA LEU A 161 18.82 -2.60 2.44
C LEU A 161 18.56 -3.83 1.55
N VAL A 162 19.08 -3.81 0.32
CA VAL A 162 18.91 -4.92 -0.64
C VAL A 162 20.22 -5.70 -0.69
N PRO A 163 20.26 -6.95 -0.16
CA PRO A 163 21.45 -7.78 -0.17
C PRO A 163 21.90 -8.20 -1.55
#